data_8be2bfaf0561e8497df0673a8ba35650
#
_entry.id   8be2bfaf0561e8497df0673a8ba35650
#
_cell.length_a   1.000
_cell.length_b   1.000
_cell.length_c   1.000
_cell.angle_alpha   90.00
_cell.angle_beta   90.00
_cell.angle_gamma   90.00
#
_symmetry.space_group_name_H-M   'P 1'
#
loop_
_entity.id
_entity.type
_entity.pdbx_description
1 polymer ?
#
loop_
_entity_poly.entity_id
_entity_poly.type
_entity_poly.pdbx_seq_one_letter_code
_entity_poly.pdbx_strand_id
1 'polypeptide(L)'
;MTGQKFPSPLAGVSRDTPLPTAKAADGKSLVNPPAGTPSESYQQFIKAYDTEKRGAFDVHVYYDQTSQDQTQYATELYERIRREFSELRIYKLWDRPIGPHPTAMFEVSVFTPAQFGAFIPWLAVWRGPLSVLVHPNTVPEEGETLVSSERRDHTERAIWLGEKQTLDLTLFA
;
A
#
# COMPACT_ATOMS: atom_id res chain seq x y z
N MET A 1 4.75 -29.29 -6.48
CA MET A 1 4.44 -27.88 -6.16
C MET A 1 2.96 -27.67 -6.41
N THR A 2 2.14 -27.73 -5.36
CA THR A 2 0.72 -27.41 -5.44
C THR A 2 0.64 -25.89 -5.53
N GLY A 3 0.44 -25.36 -6.74
CA GLY A 3 0.27 -23.92 -6.95
C GLY A 3 -0.92 -23.43 -6.13
N GLN A 4 -0.71 -22.42 -5.29
CA GLN A 4 -1.77 -21.77 -4.53
C GLN A 4 -2.79 -21.23 -5.54
N LYS A 5 -3.97 -21.81 -5.53
CA LYS A 5 -5.03 -21.45 -6.47
C LYS A 5 -5.78 -20.26 -5.88
N PHE A 6 -5.50 -19.08 -6.39
CA PHE A 6 -6.25 -17.88 -6.00
C PHE A 6 -7.74 -18.07 -6.31
N PRO A 7 -8.64 -17.61 -5.43
CA PRO A 7 -10.07 -17.62 -5.72
C PRO A 7 -10.35 -16.73 -6.95
N SER A 8 -11.42 -17.07 -7.68
CA SER A 8 -11.82 -16.26 -8.83
C SER A 8 -12.13 -14.82 -8.39
N PRO A 9 -11.59 -13.79 -9.06
CA PRO A 9 -11.97 -12.40 -8.78
C PRO A 9 -13.44 -12.11 -9.10
N LEU A 10 -14.14 -13.02 -9.78
CA LEU A 10 -15.58 -12.94 -10.05
C LEU A 10 -16.43 -13.68 -9.00
N ALA A 11 -15.82 -14.26 -7.96
CA ALA A 11 -16.59 -14.91 -6.90
C ALA A 11 -17.53 -13.90 -6.23
N GLY A 12 -18.83 -14.21 -6.20
CA GLY A 12 -19.87 -13.34 -5.65
C GLY A 12 -20.31 -12.17 -6.57
N VAL A 13 -19.77 -12.08 -7.78
CA VAL A 13 -20.16 -11.07 -8.77
C VAL A 13 -21.18 -11.66 -9.74
N SER A 14 -22.39 -11.03 -9.86
CA SER A 14 -23.37 -11.42 -10.88
C SER A 14 -22.82 -11.18 -12.29
N ARG A 15 -23.08 -12.13 -13.18
CA ARG A 15 -22.70 -12.09 -14.60
C ARG A 15 -23.90 -12.19 -15.52
N ASP A 16 -25.11 -11.94 -14.99
CA ASP A 16 -26.38 -12.09 -15.72
C ASP A 16 -26.49 -11.13 -16.90
N THR A 17 -25.85 -9.96 -16.79
CA THR A 17 -25.80 -8.98 -17.88
C THR A 17 -24.43 -9.05 -18.54
N PRO A 18 -24.36 -9.32 -19.87
CA PRO A 18 -23.11 -9.27 -20.63
C PRO A 18 -22.49 -7.87 -20.59
N LEU A 19 -21.16 -7.81 -20.52
CA LEU A 19 -20.45 -6.53 -20.62
C LEU A 19 -20.57 -5.95 -22.03
N PRO A 20 -20.78 -4.62 -22.18
CA PRO A 20 -20.74 -3.95 -23.48
C PRO A 20 -19.38 -4.15 -24.17
N THR A 21 -19.39 -4.33 -25.49
CA THR A 21 -18.18 -4.43 -26.31
C THR A 21 -17.96 -3.19 -27.19
N ALA A 22 -18.90 -2.25 -27.15
CA ALA A 22 -18.81 -1.00 -27.89
C ALA A 22 -17.69 -0.10 -27.35
N LYS A 23 -17.04 0.62 -28.25
CA LYS A 23 -16.05 1.64 -27.86
C LYS A 23 -16.75 2.92 -27.36
N ALA A 24 -16.14 3.56 -26.36
CA ALA A 24 -16.54 4.87 -25.90
C ALA A 24 -16.20 5.97 -26.91
N ALA A 25 -16.61 7.21 -26.60
CA ALA A 25 -16.42 8.36 -27.50
C ALA A 25 -14.96 8.68 -27.86
N ASP A 26 -14.00 8.24 -27.04
CA ASP A 26 -12.57 8.38 -27.30
C ASP A 26 -12.04 7.42 -28.38
N GLY A 27 -12.88 6.50 -28.86
CA GLY A 27 -12.56 5.49 -29.87
C GLY A 27 -11.61 4.38 -29.40
N LYS A 28 -11.19 4.36 -28.14
CA LYS A 28 -10.18 3.47 -27.57
C LYS A 28 -10.71 2.65 -26.40
N SER A 29 -11.27 3.29 -25.37
CA SER A 29 -11.85 2.62 -24.21
C SER A 29 -13.17 1.92 -24.55
N LEU A 30 -13.63 1.03 -23.69
CA LEU A 30 -14.92 0.36 -23.81
C LEU A 30 -15.96 1.08 -22.97
N VAL A 31 -17.22 1.02 -23.47
CA VAL A 31 -18.37 1.44 -22.66
C VAL A 31 -18.51 0.47 -21.49
N ASN A 32 -18.63 0.98 -20.29
CA ASN A 32 -19.00 0.18 -19.11
C ASN A 32 -20.51 0.01 -19.00
N PRO A 33 -20.98 -0.98 -18.26
CA PRO A 33 -22.40 -1.04 -17.87
C PRO A 33 -22.86 0.30 -17.26
N PRO A 34 -24.15 0.63 -17.34
CA PRO A 34 -24.66 1.84 -16.69
C PRO A 34 -24.18 1.93 -15.24
N ALA A 35 -23.72 3.10 -14.85
CA ALA A 35 -23.22 3.33 -13.50
C ALA A 35 -24.32 3.06 -12.48
N GLY A 36 -24.11 2.04 -11.67
CA GLY A 36 -24.91 1.80 -10.47
C GLY A 36 -24.40 2.63 -9.29
N THR A 37 -24.62 2.12 -8.10
CA THR A 37 -24.00 2.69 -6.89
C THR A 37 -22.46 2.53 -7.00
N PRO A 38 -21.69 3.60 -6.74
CA PRO A 38 -20.22 3.47 -6.67
C PRO A 38 -19.80 2.40 -5.68
N SER A 39 -18.66 1.75 -5.95
CA SER A 39 -18.11 0.75 -5.05
C SER A 39 -17.94 1.32 -3.63
N GLU A 40 -18.32 0.53 -2.63
CA GLU A 40 -18.09 0.87 -1.22
C GLU A 40 -16.61 1.13 -0.91
N SER A 41 -15.70 0.59 -1.73
CA SER A 41 -14.25 0.81 -1.61
C SER A 41 -13.84 2.28 -1.76
N TYR A 42 -14.71 3.15 -2.29
CA TYR A 42 -14.48 4.60 -2.26
C TYR A 42 -14.72 5.22 -0.88
N GLN A 43 -15.49 4.57 -0.03
CA GLN A 43 -15.90 5.10 1.27
C GLN A 43 -15.13 4.42 2.42
N GLN A 44 -14.85 3.13 2.28
CA GLN A 44 -14.17 2.35 3.31
C GLN A 44 -13.29 1.26 2.67
N PHE A 45 -12.22 0.89 3.36
CA PHE A 45 -11.44 -0.27 2.97
C PHE A 45 -12.24 -1.57 3.19
N ILE A 46 -11.88 -2.61 2.45
CA ILE A 46 -12.49 -3.94 2.63
C ILE A 46 -12.27 -4.42 4.08
N LYS A 47 -13.22 -5.22 4.59
CA LYS A 47 -13.23 -5.66 6.01
C LYS A 47 -12.04 -6.49 6.46
N ALA A 48 -11.22 -6.97 5.53
CA ALA A 48 -10.04 -7.76 5.84
C ALA A 48 -8.86 -6.95 6.41
N TYR A 49 -8.96 -5.62 6.51
CA TYR A 49 -7.90 -4.79 7.06
C TYR A 49 -8.03 -4.61 8.58
N ASP A 50 -6.90 -4.69 9.28
CA ASP A 50 -6.81 -4.28 10.69
C ASP A 50 -6.73 -2.75 10.78
N THR A 51 -7.85 -2.11 11.03
CA THR A 51 -7.94 -0.65 11.19
C THR A 51 -8.04 -0.20 12.65
N GLU A 52 -8.03 -1.12 13.61
CA GLU A 52 -8.21 -0.77 15.04
C GLU A 52 -6.88 -0.34 15.67
N LYS A 53 -5.84 -1.14 15.51
CA LYS A 53 -4.52 -0.91 16.14
C LYS A 53 -3.50 -0.35 15.18
N ARG A 54 -3.53 -0.83 13.94
CA ARG A 54 -2.66 -0.41 12.84
C ARG A 54 -3.45 0.47 11.87
N GLY A 55 -2.77 1.14 10.94
CA GLY A 55 -3.41 1.66 9.74
C GLY A 55 -3.93 0.53 8.86
N ALA A 56 -4.84 0.81 7.95
CA ALA A 56 -5.19 -0.15 6.90
C ALA A 56 -4.00 -0.44 5.98
N PHE A 57 -3.15 0.58 5.80
CA PHE A 57 -1.88 0.48 5.09
C PHE A 57 -0.77 1.17 5.86
N ASP A 58 0.41 0.55 5.83
CA ASP A 58 1.65 1.19 6.26
C ASP A 58 2.49 1.57 5.04
N VAL A 59 3.13 2.74 5.14
CA VAL A 59 3.94 3.36 4.10
C VAL A 59 5.33 3.61 4.66
N HIS A 60 6.30 2.80 4.24
CA HIS A 60 7.69 2.88 4.70
C HIS A 60 8.52 3.62 3.66
N VAL A 61 9.06 4.77 4.04
CA VAL A 61 9.94 5.59 3.18
C VAL A 61 11.39 5.33 3.57
N TYR A 62 12.14 4.72 2.66
CA TYR A 62 13.52 4.31 2.88
C TYR A 62 14.52 5.36 2.44
N TYR A 63 15.62 5.45 3.18
CA TYR A 63 16.76 6.27 2.80
C TYR A 63 18.07 5.58 3.22
N ASP A 64 19.14 5.85 2.48
CA ASP A 64 20.47 5.42 2.85
C ASP A 64 21.02 6.37 3.92
N GLN A 65 21.17 5.86 5.16
CA GLN A 65 21.67 6.62 6.29
C GLN A 65 23.17 6.99 6.14
N THR A 66 23.88 6.38 5.20
CA THR A 66 25.27 6.72 4.89
C THR A 66 25.39 7.82 3.85
N SER A 67 24.30 8.13 3.15
CA SER A 67 24.20 9.23 2.18
C SER A 67 23.67 10.49 2.86
N GLN A 68 24.47 11.52 2.93
CA GLN A 68 24.07 12.82 3.48
C GLN A 68 22.88 13.41 2.71
N ASP A 69 22.90 13.33 1.38
CA ASP A 69 21.84 13.87 0.51
C ASP A 69 20.51 13.16 0.74
N GLN A 70 20.51 11.82 0.84
CA GLN A 70 19.30 11.07 1.11
C GLN A 70 18.77 11.31 2.53
N THR A 71 19.66 11.41 3.51
CA THR A 71 19.29 11.70 4.90
C THR A 71 18.66 13.08 5.01
N GLN A 72 19.24 14.08 4.36
CA GLN A 72 18.67 15.42 4.31
C GLN A 72 17.30 15.41 3.63
N TYR A 73 17.20 14.80 2.45
CA TYR A 73 15.95 14.73 1.70
C TYR A 73 14.84 14.02 2.49
N ALA A 74 15.17 12.90 3.14
CA ALA A 74 14.23 12.16 3.97
C ALA A 74 13.74 12.99 5.15
N THR A 75 14.63 13.76 5.79
CA THR A 75 14.27 14.65 6.91
C THR A 75 13.34 15.77 6.47
N GLU A 76 13.63 16.40 5.34
CA GLU A 76 12.79 17.46 4.77
C GLU A 76 11.43 16.94 4.30
N LEU A 77 11.40 15.74 3.66
CA LEU A 77 10.16 15.09 3.26
C LEU A 77 9.32 14.71 4.48
N TYR A 78 9.94 14.17 5.52
CA TYR A 78 9.29 13.84 6.79
C TYR A 78 8.64 15.08 7.44
N GLU A 79 9.36 16.19 7.50
CA GLU A 79 8.83 17.44 8.02
C GLU A 79 7.66 17.96 7.17
N ARG A 80 7.80 17.91 5.85
CA ARG A 80 6.75 18.32 4.91
C ARG A 80 5.49 17.50 5.06
N ILE A 81 5.60 16.17 5.17
CA ILE A 81 4.44 15.29 5.40
C ILE A 81 3.72 15.69 6.69
N ARG A 82 4.43 15.93 7.77
CA ARG A 82 3.84 16.32 9.05
C ARG A 82 3.14 17.68 9.02
N ARG A 83 3.54 18.57 8.11
CA ARG A 83 2.90 19.88 7.94
C ARG A 83 1.68 19.79 7.01
N GLU A 84 1.78 19.02 5.94
CA GLU A 84 0.77 18.97 4.88
C GLU A 84 -0.33 17.93 5.16
N PHE A 85 0.03 16.83 5.84
CA PHE A 85 -0.86 15.72 6.22
C PHE A 85 -0.85 15.51 7.74
N SER A 86 -1.17 16.57 8.48
CA SER A 86 -1.09 16.57 9.94
C SER A 86 -2.03 15.57 10.63
N GLU A 87 -3.03 15.06 9.92
CA GLU A 87 -3.98 14.05 10.37
C GLU A 87 -3.47 12.61 10.23
N LEU A 88 -2.37 12.38 9.47
CA LEU A 88 -1.80 11.05 9.33
C LEU A 88 -0.96 10.68 10.56
N ARG A 89 -1.02 9.41 10.94
CA ARG A 89 -0.10 8.88 11.93
C ARG A 89 1.27 8.69 11.28
N ILE A 90 2.28 9.34 11.83
CA ILE A 90 3.67 9.21 11.37
C ILE A 90 4.57 8.88 12.56
N TYR A 91 5.46 7.91 12.38
CA TYR A 91 6.43 7.51 13.38
C TYR A 91 7.74 8.26 13.18
N LYS A 92 8.66 8.16 14.17
CA LYS A 92 9.96 8.82 14.11
C LYS A 92 10.80 8.31 12.93
N LEU A 93 11.78 9.09 12.52
CA LEU A 93 12.84 8.58 11.65
C LEU A 93 13.72 7.58 12.41
N TRP A 94 13.90 6.39 11.83
CA TRP A 94 14.90 5.42 12.26
C TRP A 94 16.13 5.58 11.39
N ASP A 95 17.28 5.69 12.04
CA ASP A 95 18.59 5.92 11.42
C ASP A 95 19.37 4.61 11.12
N ARG A 96 18.68 3.49 11.18
CA ARG A 96 19.23 2.15 10.99
C ARG A 96 18.14 1.17 10.55
N PRO A 97 18.54 -0.01 10.03
CA PRO A 97 17.62 -1.12 9.77
C PRO A 97 16.78 -1.46 11.01
N ILE A 98 15.49 -1.75 10.79
CA ILE A 98 14.55 -2.16 11.85
C ILE A 98 13.52 -3.15 11.29
N GLY A 99 13.21 -4.21 12.04
CA GLY A 99 12.31 -5.25 11.55
C GLY A 99 12.82 -5.82 10.22
N PRO A 100 11.95 -6.08 9.25
CA PRO A 100 12.34 -6.61 7.94
C PRO A 100 12.98 -5.55 7.02
N HIS A 101 13.05 -4.28 7.44
CA HIS A 101 13.47 -3.16 6.62
C HIS A 101 14.99 -3.04 6.58
N PRO A 102 15.62 -3.04 5.38
CA PRO A 102 17.07 -3.23 5.23
C PRO A 102 17.88 -1.97 5.48
N THR A 103 17.28 -0.80 5.54
CA THR A 103 17.96 0.47 5.72
C THR A 103 17.20 1.37 6.69
N ALA A 104 17.69 2.57 6.91
CA ALA A 104 16.97 3.63 7.61
C ALA A 104 15.62 3.95 6.92
N MET A 105 14.62 4.31 7.70
CA MET A 105 13.29 4.64 7.17
C MET A 105 12.43 5.42 8.16
N PHE A 106 11.28 5.90 7.71
CA PHE A 106 10.16 6.29 8.55
C PHE A 106 8.86 5.68 8.01
N GLU A 107 7.87 5.59 8.88
CA GLU A 107 6.58 4.97 8.59
C GLU A 107 5.44 5.96 8.74
N VAL A 108 4.49 5.88 7.82
CA VAL A 108 3.22 6.61 7.86
C VAL A 108 2.09 5.60 7.75
N SER A 109 1.13 5.64 8.69
CA SER A 109 -0.07 4.79 8.62
C SER A 109 -1.23 5.53 7.97
N VAL A 110 -1.94 4.83 7.09
CA VAL A 110 -3.12 5.31 6.34
C VAL A 110 -4.35 4.50 6.76
N PHE A 111 -5.43 5.17 7.11
CA PHE A 111 -6.62 4.55 7.72
C PHE A 111 -7.84 4.54 6.80
N THR A 112 -7.91 5.41 5.81
CA THR A 112 -9.10 5.56 4.95
C THR A 112 -8.73 5.58 3.47
N PRO A 113 -9.67 5.19 2.58
CA PRO A 113 -9.46 5.32 1.14
C PRO A 113 -9.14 6.75 0.69
N ALA A 114 -9.71 7.76 1.34
CA ALA A 114 -9.44 9.16 1.04
C ALA A 114 -7.99 9.54 1.36
N GLN A 115 -7.48 9.14 2.54
CA GLN A 115 -6.08 9.34 2.90
C GLN A 115 -5.13 8.62 1.93
N PHE A 116 -5.43 7.36 1.61
CA PHE A 116 -4.64 6.58 0.64
C PHE A 116 -4.63 7.25 -0.73
N GLY A 117 -5.81 7.62 -1.24
CA GLY A 117 -5.98 8.25 -2.55
C GLY A 117 -5.32 9.63 -2.66
N ALA A 118 -5.19 10.36 -1.55
CA ALA A 118 -4.48 11.64 -1.51
C ALA A 118 -2.96 11.45 -1.33
N PHE A 119 -2.56 10.65 -0.34
CA PHE A 119 -1.17 10.55 0.09
C PHE A 119 -0.28 9.78 -0.88
N ILE A 120 -0.73 8.63 -1.40
CA ILE A 120 0.11 7.79 -2.27
C ILE A 120 0.44 8.47 -3.60
N PRO A 121 -0.49 9.08 -4.35
CA PRO A 121 -0.16 9.85 -5.55
C PRO A 121 0.73 11.08 -5.27
N TRP A 122 0.49 11.77 -4.16
CA TRP A 122 1.33 12.88 -3.72
C TRP A 122 2.77 12.39 -3.47
N LEU A 123 2.92 11.30 -2.71
CA LEU A 123 4.22 10.73 -2.38
C LEU A 123 4.95 10.22 -3.63
N ALA A 124 4.24 9.65 -4.60
CA ALA A 124 4.82 9.21 -5.87
C ALA A 124 5.57 10.34 -6.61
N VAL A 125 5.07 11.60 -6.47
CA VAL A 125 5.70 12.79 -7.05
C VAL A 125 6.81 13.36 -6.16
N TRP A 126 6.59 13.38 -4.83
CA TRP A 126 7.44 14.12 -3.90
C TRP A 126 8.50 13.29 -3.18
N ARG A 127 8.49 11.94 -3.32
CA ARG A 127 9.50 11.08 -2.70
C ARG A 127 10.94 11.32 -3.17
N GLY A 128 11.15 12.00 -4.29
CA GLY A 128 12.47 12.24 -4.86
C GLY A 128 13.22 10.93 -5.17
N PRO A 129 14.48 10.77 -4.69
CA PRO A 129 15.28 9.57 -4.92
C PRO A 129 14.90 8.39 -4.01
N LEU A 130 14.02 8.60 -3.03
CA LEU A 130 13.74 7.60 -1.99
C LEU A 130 12.84 6.48 -2.50
N SER A 131 13.06 5.26 -2.02
CA SER A 131 12.16 4.11 -2.25
C SER A 131 11.05 4.09 -1.23
N VAL A 132 9.87 3.62 -1.63
CA VAL A 132 8.72 3.49 -0.72
C VAL A 132 8.08 2.13 -0.87
N LEU A 133 7.91 1.43 0.26
CA LEU A 133 7.04 0.27 0.37
C LEU A 133 5.68 0.71 0.91
N VAL A 134 4.62 0.31 0.24
CA VAL A 134 3.25 0.44 0.72
C VAL A 134 2.67 -0.96 0.84
N HIS A 135 2.22 -1.36 2.01
CA HIS A 135 1.59 -2.65 2.20
C HIS A 135 0.35 -2.55 3.09
N PRO A 136 -0.65 -3.43 2.85
CA PRO A 136 -1.82 -3.51 3.73
C PRO A 136 -1.46 -4.15 5.07
N ASN A 137 -2.29 -3.93 6.08
CA ASN A 137 -2.33 -4.69 7.32
C ASN A 137 -3.57 -5.57 7.32
N THR A 138 -3.49 -6.75 6.70
CA THR A 138 -4.65 -7.63 6.57
C THR A 138 -4.81 -8.54 7.79
N VAL A 139 -6.06 -8.87 8.10
CA VAL A 139 -6.37 -9.90 9.09
C VAL A 139 -5.90 -11.26 8.57
N PRO A 140 -5.29 -12.12 9.40
CA PRO A 140 -4.92 -13.46 8.99
C PRO A 140 -6.11 -14.23 8.40
N GLU A 141 -5.89 -14.94 7.31
CA GLU A 141 -6.89 -15.81 6.68
C GLU A 141 -6.96 -17.15 7.43
N GLU A 142 -7.98 -17.96 7.13
CA GLU A 142 -8.13 -19.26 7.76
C GLU A 142 -6.86 -20.13 7.56
N GLY A 143 -6.30 -20.60 8.65
CA GLY A 143 -5.06 -21.39 8.65
C GLY A 143 -3.76 -20.57 8.62
N GLU A 144 -3.84 -19.24 8.57
CA GLU A 144 -2.67 -18.37 8.69
C GLU A 144 -2.36 -18.00 10.13
N THR A 145 -1.08 -17.76 10.38
CA THR A 145 -0.61 -17.07 11.58
C THR A 145 -0.48 -15.57 11.33
N LEU A 146 -0.40 -14.76 12.38
CA LEU A 146 -0.10 -13.35 12.25
C LEU A 146 1.22 -13.12 11.49
N VAL A 147 2.24 -13.93 11.76
CA VAL A 147 3.56 -13.83 11.10
C VAL A 147 3.47 -14.13 9.60
N SER A 148 2.70 -15.16 9.21
CA SER A 148 2.53 -15.49 7.79
C SER A 148 1.71 -14.45 7.04
N SER A 149 0.70 -13.84 7.68
CA SER A 149 -0.05 -12.73 7.07
C SER A 149 0.81 -11.47 6.92
N GLU A 150 1.62 -11.14 7.91
CA GLU A 150 2.57 -10.02 7.82
C GLU A 150 3.59 -10.24 6.69
N ARG A 151 4.13 -11.46 6.55
CA ARG A 151 5.01 -11.80 5.44
C ARG A 151 4.33 -11.60 4.09
N ARG A 152 3.11 -12.11 3.92
CA ARG A 152 2.31 -11.94 2.71
C ARG A 152 2.08 -10.47 2.38
N ASP A 153 1.71 -9.67 3.37
CA ASP A 153 1.43 -8.25 3.20
C ASP A 153 2.67 -7.46 2.77
N HIS A 154 3.85 -7.79 3.33
CA HIS A 154 5.13 -7.18 2.93
C HIS A 154 5.68 -7.68 1.58
N THR A 155 5.15 -8.76 1.02
CA THR A 155 5.68 -9.37 -0.21
C THR A 155 4.67 -9.41 -1.34
N GLU A 156 3.63 -10.23 -1.23
CA GLU A 156 2.67 -10.50 -2.32
C GLU A 156 1.70 -9.34 -2.53
N ARG A 157 1.36 -8.61 -1.46
CA ARG A 157 0.43 -7.49 -1.47
C ARG A 157 1.13 -6.12 -1.46
N ALA A 158 2.45 -6.13 -1.51
CA ALA A 158 3.26 -4.93 -1.47
C ALA A 158 3.19 -4.12 -2.76
N ILE A 159 3.11 -2.81 -2.62
CA ILE A 159 3.24 -1.83 -3.69
C ILE A 159 4.55 -1.08 -3.47
N TRP A 160 5.34 -0.92 -4.53
CA TRP A 160 6.60 -0.18 -4.47
C TRP A 160 6.54 1.09 -5.31
N LEU A 161 6.95 2.21 -4.71
CA LEU A 161 7.23 3.45 -5.43
C LEU A 161 8.75 3.59 -5.53
N GLY A 162 9.27 3.62 -6.75
CA GLY A 162 10.71 3.60 -7.01
C GLY A 162 11.30 2.21 -6.96
N GLU A 163 12.54 2.09 -6.51
CA GLU A 163 13.26 0.83 -6.50
C GLU A 163 12.80 -0.07 -5.35
N LYS A 164 12.55 -1.34 -5.66
CA LYS A 164 12.20 -2.34 -4.64
C LYS A 164 13.42 -2.69 -3.81
N GLN A 165 13.31 -2.57 -2.49
CA GLN A 165 14.34 -3.00 -1.54
C GLN A 165 14.19 -4.50 -1.20
N THR A 166 15.32 -5.15 -0.87
CA THR A 166 15.32 -6.54 -0.41
C THR A 166 15.04 -6.57 1.10
N LEU A 167 13.86 -7.05 1.48
CA LEU A 167 13.47 -7.18 2.89
C LEU A 167 14.15 -8.41 3.53
N ASP A 168 14.44 -8.33 4.83
CA ASP A 168 14.84 -9.48 5.64
C ASP A 168 13.62 -10.32 6.01
N LEU A 169 13.33 -11.32 5.21
CA LEU A 169 12.19 -12.21 5.41
C LEU A 169 12.43 -13.31 6.46
N THR A 170 13.62 -13.39 7.05
CA THR A 170 13.93 -14.38 8.10
C THR A 170 13.12 -14.12 9.38
N LEU A 171 12.71 -12.88 9.59
CA LEU A 171 11.85 -12.48 10.70
C LEU A 171 10.40 -12.97 10.60
N PHE A 172 10.02 -13.48 9.43
CA PHE A 172 8.71 -14.07 9.15
C PHE A 172 8.78 -15.60 8.98
N ALA A 173 9.81 -16.25 9.52
CA ALA A 173 10.00 -17.70 9.45
C ALA A 173 9.34 -18.44 10.62
#